data_5574d3e23d690bbc3408952b88819e50
#
_entry.id   5574d3e23d690bbc3408952b88819e50
#
_cell.length_a   1.000
_cell.length_b   1.000
_cell.length_c   1.000
_cell.angle_alpha   90.00
_cell.angle_beta   90.00
_cell.angle_gamma   90.00
#
_symmetry.space_group_name_H-M   'P 1'
#
loop_
_entity.id
_entity.type
_entity.pdbx_description
1 polymer ?
#
loop_
_entity_poly.entity_id
_entity_poly.type
_entity_poly.pdbx_seq_one_letter_code
_entity_poly.pdbx_strand_id
1 'polypeptide(L)'
;MFFSHIPRVRLAQDPTPLEHALRYGGLFNYEGLYIKRDDAFLLGMGGNKVRTLEFLLGEAVDLGADTIVAAGGLQSNQCRLAAAAAAKLGLSCVLVHNDDEPPRYQGNLLLDHLAGARSIFLGPVLEEDRERQAEEIAQNLKNEGHVPYIIKNSGRGALGYAQGAFELHHQAEKMDIDIQHVGMVGAMGATAAGFVYGTAVLGGPFHVHVISVEYSRSHLYQLMKSLWENIISITGVEPSVNMEEVMTIYDDYLGEGYAVPTDLSIRAAYELPRTEGIFLESVYTSKTLAGLRDLIEKKRIAKEEISCYVHTGGLPSLFTQADDYQP
;
A
#
# COMPACT_ATOMS: atom_id res chain seq x y z
N MET A 1 -6.11 20.10 -11.05
CA MET A 1 -5.87 19.00 -10.09
C MET A 1 -7.19 18.24 -9.98
N PHE A 2 -7.25 16.97 -10.39
CA PHE A 2 -8.50 16.21 -10.59
C PHE A 2 -9.40 16.05 -9.33
N PHE A 3 -8.84 16.14 -8.12
CA PHE A 3 -9.58 15.86 -6.88
C PHE A 3 -9.45 17.00 -5.86
N SER A 4 -9.32 18.25 -6.31
CA SER A 4 -9.11 19.42 -5.44
C SER A 4 -10.29 19.74 -4.52
N HIS A 5 -11.47 19.24 -4.83
CA HIS A 5 -12.70 19.41 -4.02
C HIS A 5 -12.83 18.35 -2.89
N ILE A 6 -11.96 17.34 -2.88
CA ILE A 6 -11.99 16.27 -1.88
C ILE A 6 -11.05 16.64 -0.72
N PRO A 7 -11.52 16.64 0.54
CA PRO A 7 -10.69 16.92 1.70
C PRO A 7 -9.43 16.05 1.73
N ARG A 8 -8.28 16.68 1.92
CA ARG A 8 -6.98 16.03 2.01
C ARG A 8 -6.08 16.77 3.01
N VAL A 9 -5.48 16.06 3.95
CA VAL A 9 -4.40 16.58 4.79
C VAL A 9 -3.04 16.25 4.17
N ARG A 10 -2.05 17.11 4.40
CA ARG A 10 -0.68 16.86 3.93
C ARG A 10 0.11 16.17 5.03
N LEU A 11 0.42 14.90 4.86
CA LEU A 11 1.19 14.10 5.81
C LEU A 11 2.67 13.99 5.43
N ALA A 12 2.98 14.00 4.16
CA ALA A 12 4.33 13.88 3.62
C ALA A 12 4.57 14.80 2.43
N GLN A 13 5.82 14.90 1.98
CA GLN A 13 6.19 15.62 0.76
C GLN A 13 6.08 14.70 -0.45
N ASP A 14 5.46 15.18 -1.50
CA ASP A 14 5.45 14.58 -2.84
C ASP A 14 6.39 15.44 -3.75
N PRO A 15 6.93 14.89 -4.83
CA PRO A 15 6.89 13.49 -5.23
C PRO A 15 7.89 12.61 -4.45
N THR A 16 7.57 11.32 -4.30
CA THR A 16 8.57 10.34 -3.87
C THR A 16 9.59 10.07 -4.99
N PRO A 17 10.82 9.64 -4.69
CA PRO A 17 11.83 9.41 -5.71
C PRO A 17 11.38 8.36 -6.76
N LEU A 18 11.81 8.55 -8.00
CA LEU A 18 11.77 7.56 -9.08
C LEU A 18 13.22 7.23 -9.44
N GLU A 19 13.67 6.05 -9.10
CA GLU A 19 15.07 5.63 -9.19
C GLU A 19 15.26 4.56 -10.27
N HIS A 20 16.34 4.67 -11.06
CA HIS A 20 16.69 3.68 -12.05
C HIS A 20 17.45 2.52 -11.41
N ALA A 21 16.93 1.30 -11.46
CA ALA A 21 17.48 0.11 -10.83
C ALA A 21 18.37 -0.68 -11.78
N LEU A 22 19.42 -0.05 -12.30
CA LEU A 22 20.31 -0.60 -13.34
C LEU A 22 21.03 -1.89 -12.91
N ARG A 23 21.51 -1.92 -11.67
CA ARG A 23 22.30 -3.08 -11.20
C ARG A 23 21.41 -4.28 -10.91
N TYR A 24 20.20 -4.04 -10.40
CA TYR A 24 19.24 -5.11 -10.18
C TYR A 24 18.71 -5.64 -11.53
N GLY A 25 18.30 -4.76 -12.43
CA GLY A 25 17.88 -5.14 -13.79
C GLY A 25 18.97 -5.89 -14.56
N GLY A 26 20.23 -5.51 -14.37
CA GLY A 26 21.38 -6.18 -14.96
C GLY A 26 21.52 -7.66 -14.58
N LEU A 27 20.96 -8.11 -13.44
CA LEU A 27 20.98 -9.53 -13.04
C LEU A 27 20.18 -10.44 -14.00
N PHE A 28 19.23 -9.87 -14.75
CA PHE A 28 18.43 -10.58 -15.74
C PHE A 28 18.41 -9.90 -17.12
N ASN A 29 19.46 -9.12 -17.40
CA ASN A 29 19.67 -8.42 -18.66
C ASN A 29 18.51 -7.50 -19.09
N TYR A 30 17.95 -6.75 -18.15
CA TYR A 30 16.89 -5.78 -18.36
C TYR A 30 17.30 -4.41 -17.82
N GLU A 31 17.46 -3.43 -18.70
CA GLU A 31 17.94 -2.09 -18.32
C GLU A 31 16.80 -1.11 -18.04
N GLY A 32 15.56 -1.46 -18.40
CA GLY A 32 14.39 -0.59 -18.31
C GLY A 32 13.68 -0.60 -16.97
N LEU A 33 14.31 -1.01 -15.85
CA LEU A 33 13.65 -1.09 -14.55
C LEU A 33 13.82 0.18 -13.73
N TYR A 34 12.70 0.78 -13.35
CA TYR A 34 12.64 1.88 -12.39
C TYR A 34 11.93 1.46 -11.10
N ILE A 35 12.21 2.14 -10.00
CA ILE A 35 11.58 1.93 -8.70
C ILE A 35 10.97 3.24 -8.22
N LYS A 36 9.65 3.25 -8.02
CA LYS A 36 8.93 4.33 -7.35
C LYS A 36 8.99 4.11 -5.84
N ARG A 37 9.65 5.02 -5.13
CA ARG A 37 10.11 4.87 -3.75
C ARG A 37 9.08 5.39 -2.72
N ASP A 38 7.89 4.80 -2.66
CA ASP A 38 6.89 5.18 -1.63
C ASP A 38 7.29 4.70 -0.22
N ASP A 39 8.27 3.79 -0.13
CA ASP A 39 8.98 3.47 1.11
C ASP A 39 9.76 4.64 1.69
N ALA A 40 10.17 5.60 0.86
CA ALA A 40 10.96 6.78 1.25
C ALA A 40 10.13 7.94 1.83
N PHE A 41 8.82 7.79 2.02
CA PHE A 41 8.07 8.75 2.83
C PHE A 41 8.63 8.80 4.25
N LEU A 42 8.83 10.01 4.79
CA LEU A 42 9.44 10.17 6.12
C LEU A 42 8.48 9.86 7.28
N LEU A 43 7.16 10.07 7.11
CA LEU A 43 6.19 9.83 8.16
C LEU A 43 6.21 8.37 8.60
N GLY A 44 6.42 8.13 9.88
CA GLY A 44 6.31 6.82 10.49
C GLY A 44 7.10 5.71 9.77
N MET A 45 8.28 6.00 9.21
CA MET A 45 9.11 5.10 8.39
C MET A 45 8.47 4.68 7.04
N GLY A 46 7.61 5.51 6.48
CA GLY A 46 7.17 5.43 5.09
C GLY A 46 6.19 4.30 4.73
N GLY A 47 5.81 4.30 3.48
CA GLY A 47 4.95 3.29 2.87
C GLY A 47 3.64 3.83 2.30
N ASN A 48 2.97 2.98 1.53
CA ASN A 48 1.77 3.30 0.75
C ASN A 48 0.61 3.93 1.55
N LYS A 49 0.50 3.58 2.83
CA LYS A 49 -0.61 4.06 3.67
C LYS A 49 -0.54 5.55 3.96
N VAL A 50 0.61 6.20 3.78
CA VAL A 50 0.72 7.67 3.83
C VAL A 50 -0.23 8.31 2.82
N ARG A 51 -0.19 7.88 1.55
CA ARG A 51 -1.08 8.39 0.50
C ARG A 51 -2.56 8.15 0.81
N THR A 52 -2.87 6.94 1.27
CA THR A 52 -4.24 6.55 1.67
C THR A 52 -4.76 7.42 2.81
N LEU A 53 -3.93 7.60 3.84
CA LEU A 53 -4.31 8.34 5.05
C LEU A 53 -4.49 9.83 4.80
N GLU A 54 -3.81 10.43 3.82
CA GLU A 54 -4.01 11.84 3.50
C GLU A 54 -5.47 12.17 3.16
N PHE A 55 -6.15 11.28 2.45
CA PHE A 55 -7.57 11.45 2.08
C PHE A 55 -8.52 10.99 3.21
N LEU A 56 -8.22 9.89 3.89
CA LEU A 56 -9.05 9.42 4.98
C LEU A 56 -9.03 10.41 6.17
N LEU A 57 -7.85 10.87 6.54
CA LEU A 57 -7.72 11.86 7.62
C LEU A 57 -8.11 13.27 7.19
N GLY A 58 -8.10 13.56 5.89
CA GLY A 58 -8.71 14.77 5.36
C GLY A 58 -10.20 14.82 5.66
N GLU A 59 -10.92 13.72 5.43
CA GLU A 59 -12.34 13.59 5.80
C GLU A 59 -12.52 13.61 7.32
N ALA A 60 -11.67 12.87 8.06
CA ALA A 60 -11.76 12.85 9.52
C ALA A 60 -11.68 14.27 10.13
N VAL A 61 -10.72 15.07 9.68
CA VAL A 61 -10.54 16.47 10.12
C VAL A 61 -11.73 17.33 9.71
N ASP A 62 -12.24 17.17 8.48
CA ASP A 62 -13.40 17.91 7.99
C ASP A 62 -14.68 17.60 8.79
N LEU A 63 -14.79 16.36 9.29
CA LEU A 63 -15.87 15.92 10.19
C LEU A 63 -15.63 16.29 11.67
N GLY A 64 -14.52 16.93 12.00
CA GLY A 64 -14.17 17.32 13.38
C GLY A 64 -13.77 16.15 14.27
N ALA A 65 -13.22 15.07 13.70
CA ALA A 65 -12.78 13.91 14.46
C ALA A 65 -11.64 14.28 15.43
N ASP A 66 -11.70 13.77 16.67
CA ASP A 66 -10.67 13.89 17.69
C ASP A 66 -9.91 12.58 17.93
N THR A 67 -10.48 11.46 17.49
CA THR A 67 -9.95 10.13 17.73
C THR A 67 -10.00 9.28 16.47
N ILE A 68 -8.88 8.68 16.09
CA ILE A 68 -8.76 7.73 14.98
C ILE A 68 -8.84 6.31 15.54
N VAL A 69 -9.68 5.47 14.94
CA VAL A 69 -9.77 4.04 15.23
C VAL A 69 -9.29 3.26 14.01
N ALA A 70 -8.30 2.39 14.17
CA ALA A 70 -7.83 1.51 13.09
C ALA A 70 -7.70 0.07 13.59
N ALA A 71 -7.94 -0.90 12.71
CA ALA A 71 -7.89 -2.31 13.01
C ALA A 71 -6.86 -3.03 12.12
N GLY A 72 -6.15 -4.01 12.68
CA GLY A 72 -5.14 -4.79 11.95
C GLY A 72 -4.33 -5.69 12.88
N GLY A 73 -3.64 -6.69 12.32
CA GLY A 73 -2.70 -7.53 13.07
C GLY A 73 -1.52 -6.73 13.64
N LEU A 74 -0.71 -7.35 14.49
CA LEU A 74 0.41 -6.70 15.22
C LEU A 74 1.45 -6.01 14.32
N GLN A 75 1.61 -6.50 13.08
CA GLN A 75 2.55 -5.94 12.11
C GLN A 75 1.84 -5.15 10.99
N SER A 76 0.64 -4.62 11.26
CA SER A 76 -0.12 -3.83 10.29
C SER A 76 0.57 -2.50 9.96
N ASN A 77 0.94 -2.32 8.69
CA ASN A 77 1.44 -1.05 8.16
C ASN A 77 0.37 0.06 8.20
N GLN A 78 -0.92 -0.33 8.16
CA GLN A 78 -2.05 0.60 8.29
C GLN A 78 -2.12 1.16 9.71
N CYS A 79 -2.05 0.31 10.75
CA CYS A 79 -2.07 0.72 12.14
C CYS A 79 -0.91 1.67 12.45
N ARG A 80 0.33 1.29 12.07
CA ARG A 80 1.51 2.12 12.30
C ARG A 80 1.39 3.51 11.69
N LEU A 81 0.98 3.59 10.45
CA LEU A 81 0.88 4.89 9.79
C LEU A 81 -0.35 5.69 10.26
N ALA A 82 -1.44 5.03 10.69
CA ALA A 82 -2.56 5.69 11.34
C ALA A 82 -2.14 6.32 12.68
N ALA A 83 -1.38 5.58 13.50
CA ALA A 83 -0.83 6.11 14.76
C ALA A 83 0.10 7.32 14.53
N ALA A 84 1.06 7.19 13.60
CA ALA A 84 1.99 8.27 13.27
C ALA A 84 1.28 9.52 12.70
N ALA A 85 0.26 9.32 11.85
CA ALA A 85 -0.50 10.40 11.26
C ALA A 85 -1.42 11.08 12.29
N ALA A 86 -2.08 10.32 13.16
CA ALA A 86 -2.88 10.86 14.27
C ALA A 86 -2.01 11.72 15.19
N ALA A 87 -0.85 11.21 15.61
CA ALA A 87 0.11 11.97 16.43
C ALA A 87 0.53 13.29 15.75
N LYS A 88 0.85 13.25 14.44
CA LYS A 88 1.22 14.45 13.68
C LYS A 88 0.08 15.49 13.61
N LEU A 89 -1.16 15.05 13.58
CA LEU A 89 -2.36 15.91 13.51
C LEU A 89 -2.92 16.31 14.88
N GLY A 90 -2.33 15.82 15.97
CA GLY A 90 -2.81 16.09 17.35
C GLY A 90 -4.10 15.34 17.69
N LEU A 91 -4.38 14.21 17.03
CA LEU A 91 -5.53 13.35 17.25
C LEU A 91 -5.16 12.18 18.15
N SER A 92 -6.11 11.68 18.94
CA SER A 92 -5.98 10.40 19.63
C SER A 92 -6.02 9.23 18.65
N CYS A 93 -5.37 8.11 18.99
CA CYS A 93 -5.39 6.91 18.16
C CYS A 93 -5.66 5.67 19.00
N VAL A 94 -6.63 4.86 18.57
CA VAL A 94 -6.94 3.54 19.13
C VAL A 94 -6.74 2.49 18.07
N LEU A 95 -5.93 1.48 18.38
CA LEU A 95 -5.63 0.37 17.48
C LEU A 95 -6.24 -0.91 18.05
N VAL A 96 -6.86 -1.70 17.18
CA VAL A 96 -7.55 -2.95 17.55
C VAL A 96 -6.86 -4.12 16.85
N HIS A 97 -6.30 -5.04 17.62
CA HIS A 97 -5.54 -6.18 17.13
C HIS A 97 -6.26 -7.48 17.42
N ASN A 98 -6.24 -8.40 16.45
CA ASN A 98 -6.80 -9.75 16.57
C ASN A 98 -5.76 -10.80 17.02
N ASP A 99 -4.87 -10.39 17.91
CA ASP A 99 -3.81 -11.18 18.49
C ASP A 99 -3.80 -10.97 20.01
N ASP A 100 -3.12 -11.86 20.73
CA ASP A 100 -2.78 -11.64 22.13
C ASP A 100 -1.71 -10.55 22.26
N GLU A 101 -1.70 -9.85 23.40
CA GLU A 101 -0.63 -8.89 23.68
C GLU A 101 0.71 -9.63 23.80
N PRO A 102 1.70 -9.32 22.94
CA PRO A 102 2.97 -10.00 22.99
C PRO A 102 3.80 -9.50 24.17
N PRO A 103 4.67 -10.36 24.74
CA PRO A 103 5.53 -10.01 25.88
C PRO A 103 6.56 -8.92 25.52
N ARG A 104 6.78 -8.67 24.25
CA ARG A 104 7.70 -7.66 23.74
C ARG A 104 7.17 -7.03 22.46
N TYR A 105 7.11 -5.70 22.43
CA TYR A 105 6.74 -4.94 21.23
C TYR A 105 7.92 -4.84 20.28
N GLN A 106 7.68 -5.16 19.00
CA GLN A 106 8.68 -5.14 17.94
C GLN A 106 8.05 -4.64 16.62
N GLY A 107 8.87 -4.22 15.67
CA GLY A 107 8.41 -3.82 14.35
C GLY A 107 7.38 -2.70 14.39
N ASN A 108 6.26 -2.90 13.70
CA ASN A 108 5.17 -1.91 13.64
C ASN A 108 4.54 -1.66 15.00
N LEU A 109 4.26 -2.70 15.81
CA LEU A 109 3.66 -2.54 17.13
C LEU A 109 4.50 -1.67 18.08
N LEU A 110 5.83 -1.76 18.01
CA LEU A 110 6.70 -0.86 18.77
C LEU A 110 6.52 0.59 18.33
N LEU A 111 6.40 0.83 17.05
CA LEU A 111 6.20 2.19 16.51
C LEU A 111 4.81 2.74 16.82
N ASP A 112 3.79 1.89 16.87
CA ASP A 112 2.45 2.24 17.34
C ASP A 112 2.47 2.77 18.77
N HIS A 113 3.15 2.04 19.66
CA HIS A 113 3.31 2.41 21.05
C HIS A 113 4.10 3.73 21.21
N LEU A 114 5.22 3.88 20.48
CA LEU A 114 6.02 5.09 20.52
C LEU A 114 5.29 6.32 19.96
N ALA A 115 4.37 6.11 19.00
CA ALA A 115 3.50 7.17 18.47
C ALA A 115 2.35 7.54 19.42
N GLY A 116 2.23 6.87 20.58
CA GLY A 116 1.22 7.15 21.60
C GLY A 116 -0.16 6.57 21.32
N ALA A 117 -0.27 5.60 20.38
CA ALA A 117 -1.52 4.90 20.14
C ALA A 117 -1.86 3.96 21.31
N ARG A 118 -3.16 3.88 21.63
CA ARG A 118 -3.70 2.91 22.57
C ARG A 118 -4.03 1.63 21.83
N SER A 119 -3.28 0.55 22.08
CA SER A 119 -3.57 -0.79 21.52
C SER A 119 -4.57 -1.55 22.39
N ILE A 120 -5.51 -2.24 21.73
CA ILE A 120 -6.48 -3.16 22.32
C ILE A 120 -6.26 -4.52 21.67
N PHE A 121 -5.98 -5.54 22.49
CA PHE A 121 -5.70 -6.90 22.04
C PHE A 121 -6.92 -7.77 22.33
N LEU A 122 -7.49 -8.38 21.27
CA LEU A 122 -8.72 -9.21 21.37
C LEU A 122 -8.42 -10.70 21.53
N GLY A 123 -7.14 -11.10 21.50
CA GLY A 123 -6.77 -12.49 21.30
C GLY A 123 -6.97 -12.94 19.84
N PRO A 124 -6.78 -14.24 19.56
CA PRO A 124 -6.85 -14.80 18.20
C PRO A 124 -8.32 -14.92 17.73
N VAL A 125 -8.87 -13.82 17.25
CA VAL A 125 -10.21 -13.74 16.67
C VAL A 125 -10.15 -13.54 15.15
N LEU A 126 -11.25 -13.83 14.43
CA LEU A 126 -11.35 -13.61 13.00
C LEU A 126 -11.31 -12.11 12.67
N GLU A 127 -10.93 -11.79 11.44
CA GLU A 127 -10.87 -10.40 10.95
C GLU A 127 -12.22 -9.69 11.05
N GLU A 128 -13.32 -10.39 10.71
CA GLU A 128 -14.68 -9.84 10.83
C GLU A 128 -15.05 -9.48 12.28
N ASP A 129 -14.61 -10.29 13.26
CA ASP A 129 -14.83 -10.01 14.68
C ASP A 129 -14.01 -8.79 15.14
N ARG A 130 -12.76 -8.68 14.67
CA ARG A 130 -11.91 -7.52 14.92
C ARG A 130 -12.55 -6.24 14.38
N GLU A 131 -13.04 -6.24 13.14
CA GLU A 131 -13.70 -5.09 12.53
C GLU A 131 -14.97 -4.69 13.30
N ARG A 132 -15.78 -5.66 13.71
CA ARG A 132 -16.97 -5.42 14.54
C ARG A 132 -16.60 -4.81 15.90
N GLN A 133 -15.54 -5.30 16.56
CA GLN A 133 -15.07 -4.74 17.82
C GLN A 133 -14.55 -3.32 17.66
N ALA A 134 -13.90 -3.00 16.55
CA ALA A 134 -13.49 -1.62 16.25
C ALA A 134 -14.70 -0.67 16.12
N GLU A 135 -15.81 -1.14 15.55
CA GLU A 135 -17.06 -0.37 15.47
C GLU A 135 -17.70 -0.17 16.86
N GLU A 136 -17.71 -1.20 17.70
CA GLU A 136 -18.22 -1.11 19.08
C GLU A 136 -17.36 -0.13 19.92
N ILE A 137 -16.04 -0.18 19.80
CA ILE A 137 -15.12 0.77 20.46
C ILE A 137 -15.40 2.19 20.00
N ALA A 138 -15.56 2.42 18.71
CA ALA A 138 -15.92 3.74 18.19
C ALA A 138 -17.27 4.23 18.71
N GLN A 139 -18.25 3.31 18.84
CA GLN A 139 -19.55 3.68 19.43
C GLN A 139 -19.43 4.05 20.92
N ASN A 140 -18.60 3.33 21.68
CA ASN A 140 -18.35 3.65 23.09
C ASN A 140 -17.68 5.03 23.23
N LEU A 141 -16.68 5.32 22.40
CA LEU A 141 -16.02 6.64 22.37
C LEU A 141 -17.02 7.77 22.08
N LYS A 142 -17.99 7.54 21.15
CA LYS A 142 -19.08 8.52 20.91
C LYS A 142 -19.94 8.75 22.15
N ASN A 143 -20.27 7.68 22.89
CA ASN A 143 -21.06 7.78 24.12
C ASN A 143 -20.31 8.54 25.23
N GLU A 144 -18.98 8.54 25.17
CA GLU A 144 -18.07 9.29 26.07
C GLU A 144 -17.88 10.75 25.63
N GLY A 145 -18.44 11.16 24.49
CA GLY A 145 -18.39 12.52 23.97
C GLY A 145 -17.27 12.80 22.97
N HIS A 146 -16.57 11.76 22.50
CA HIS A 146 -15.56 11.85 21.45
C HIS A 146 -16.17 11.84 20.04
N VAL A 147 -15.39 12.23 19.06
CA VAL A 147 -15.74 12.16 17.62
C VAL A 147 -14.78 11.18 16.93
N PRO A 148 -15.00 9.85 17.07
CA PRO A 148 -14.13 8.87 16.45
C PRO A 148 -14.34 8.76 14.94
N TYR A 149 -13.24 8.56 14.20
CA TYR A 149 -13.22 8.20 12.80
C TYR A 149 -12.56 6.83 12.60
N ILE A 150 -13.29 5.90 11.99
CA ILE A 150 -12.77 4.54 11.75
C ILE A 150 -12.09 4.50 10.38
N ILE A 151 -10.83 4.08 10.36
CA ILE A 151 -10.09 3.84 9.13
C ILE A 151 -10.63 2.55 8.48
N LYS A 152 -11.25 2.69 7.30
CA LYS A 152 -11.77 1.56 6.51
C LYS A 152 -11.10 1.50 5.13
N ASN A 153 -11.04 0.30 4.58
CA ASN A 153 -10.68 0.10 3.19
C ASN A 153 -11.80 0.68 2.29
N SER A 154 -11.50 1.75 1.56
CA SER A 154 -12.53 2.51 0.82
C SER A 154 -11.96 3.20 -0.42
N GLY A 155 -12.84 3.58 -1.35
CA GLY A 155 -12.47 4.39 -2.52
C GLY A 155 -11.82 5.72 -2.15
N ARG A 156 -12.21 6.33 -1.01
CA ARG A 156 -11.57 7.56 -0.53
C ARG A 156 -10.09 7.34 -0.23
N GLY A 157 -9.73 6.28 0.49
CA GLY A 157 -8.34 5.94 0.73
C GLY A 157 -7.59 5.59 -0.56
N ALA A 158 -8.25 4.95 -1.51
CA ALA A 158 -7.67 4.60 -2.80
C ALA A 158 -7.28 5.83 -3.65
N LEU A 159 -7.93 6.99 -3.46
CA LEU A 159 -7.57 8.26 -4.14
C LEU A 159 -6.12 8.66 -3.93
N GLY A 160 -5.51 8.28 -2.82
CA GLY A 160 -4.09 8.50 -2.59
C GLY A 160 -3.21 7.88 -3.66
N TYR A 161 -3.60 6.71 -4.18
CA TYR A 161 -2.89 6.04 -5.26
C TYR A 161 -3.33 6.49 -6.67
N ALA A 162 -4.52 7.04 -6.84
CA ALA A 162 -4.84 7.77 -8.06
C ALA A 162 -3.91 9.00 -8.23
N GLN A 163 -3.62 9.70 -7.13
CA GLN A 163 -2.59 10.76 -7.13
C GLN A 163 -1.19 10.19 -7.38
N GLY A 164 -0.89 8.98 -6.88
CA GLY A 164 0.38 8.29 -7.15
C GLY A 164 0.60 7.99 -8.64
N ALA A 165 -0.46 7.62 -9.38
CA ALA A 165 -0.41 7.42 -10.82
C ALA A 165 -0.14 8.74 -11.57
N PHE A 166 -0.82 9.83 -11.19
CA PHE A 166 -0.58 11.16 -11.76
C PHE A 166 0.84 11.65 -11.49
N GLU A 167 1.34 11.40 -10.29
CA GLU A 167 2.70 11.75 -9.88
C GLU A 167 3.74 11.00 -10.72
N LEU A 168 3.58 9.68 -10.87
CA LEU A 168 4.48 8.85 -11.67
C LEU A 168 4.48 9.29 -13.14
N HIS A 169 3.31 9.51 -13.72
CA HIS A 169 3.19 9.98 -15.10
C HIS A 169 3.93 11.31 -15.30
N HIS A 170 3.70 12.29 -14.43
CA HIS A 170 4.37 13.57 -14.50
C HIS A 170 5.90 13.49 -14.29
N GLN A 171 6.37 12.57 -13.42
CA GLN A 171 7.81 12.33 -13.25
C GLN A 171 8.41 11.70 -14.50
N ALA A 172 7.74 10.72 -15.10
CA ALA A 172 8.17 10.07 -16.34
C ALA A 172 8.29 11.09 -17.49
N GLU A 173 7.27 11.95 -17.67
CA GLU A 173 7.32 13.04 -18.64
C GLU A 173 8.51 13.99 -18.41
N LYS A 174 8.76 14.41 -17.16
CA LYS A 174 9.87 15.33 -16.84
C LYS A 174 11.25 14.70 -17.04
N MET A 175 11.36 13.40 -16.90
CA MET A 175 12.60 12.64 -17.06
C MET A 175 12.80 12.14 -18.50
N ASP A 176 11.83 12.39 -19.39
CA ASP A 176 11.80 11.88 -20.77
C ASP A 176 11.88 10.33 -20.81
N ILE A 177 11.09 9.68 -19.94
CA ILE A 177 11.03 8.22 -19.79
C ILE A 177 9.63 7.75 -20.18
N ASP A 178 9.56 6.82 -21.13
CA ASP A 178 8.31 6.19 -21.57
C ASP A 178 8.04 4.91 -20.79
N ILE A 179 7.47 5.02 -19.58
CA ILE A 179 7.09 3.87 -18.76
C ILE A 179 5.82 3.26 -19.32
N GLN A 180 5.89 2.01 -19.79
CA GLN A 180 4.74 1.26 -20.30
C GLN A 180 4.12 0.34 -19.25
N HIS A 181 4.92 -0.17 -18.29
CA HIS A 181 4.49 -1.19 -17.35
C HIS A 181 4.71 -0.75 -15.90
N VAL A 182 3.73 -1.03 -15.02
CA VAL A 182 3.85 -0.74 -13.59
C VAL A 182 3.50 -1.98 -12.78
N GLY A 183 4.44 -2.46 -11.95
CA GLY A 183 4.21 -3.54 -10.99
C GLY A 183 3.67 -3.01 -9.66
N MET A 184 2.49 -3.48 -9.28
CA MET A 184 1.77 -3.07 -8.06
C MET A 184 1.39 -4.26 -7.20
N VAL A 185 1.42 -4.07 -5.88
CA VAL A 185 0.90 -5.07 -4.93
C VAL A 185 -0.63 -5.11 -4.95
N GLY A 186 -1.17 -6.34 -4.96
CA GLY A 186 -2.58 -6.63 -4.75
C GLY A 186 -2.80 -7.43 -3.46
N ALA A 187 -3.44 -6.79 -2.46
CA ALA A 187 -3.92 -7.41 -1.24
C ALA A 187 -5.38 -6.97 -1.03
N MET A 188 -5.71 -6.15 -0.05
CA MET A 188 -7.07 -5.58 0.14
C MET A 188 -7.57 -4.67 -1.00
N GLY A 189 -6.80 -4.48 -2.04
CA GLY A 189 -7.16 -3.86 -3.31
C GLY A 189 -7.04 -2.33 -3.40
N ALA A 190 -7.16 -1.53 -2.33
CA ALA A 190 -7.25 -0.07 -2.42
C ALA A 190 -6.03 0.60 -3.10
N THR A 191 -4.81 0.12 -2.82
CA THR A 191 -3.58 0.64 -3.43
C THR A 191 -3.60 0.44 -4.95
N ALA A 192 -3.85 -0.79 -5.39
CA ALA A 192 -3.91 -1.12 -6.81
C ALA A 192 -5.12 -0.47 -7.51
N ALA A 193 -6.33 -0.54 -6.91
CA ALA A 193 -7.53 0.06 -7.49
C ALA A 193 -7.38 1.57 -7.71
N GLY A 194 -6.81 2.28 -6.73
CA GLY A 194 -6.54 3.71 -6.86
C GLY A 194 -5.55 4.02 -7.98
N PHE A 195 -4.45 3.26 -8.05
CA PHE A 195 -3.45 3.47 -9.10
C PHE A 195 -4.00 3.17 -10.49
N VAL A 196 -4.71 2.05 -10.64
CA VAL A 196 -5.38 1.65 -11.89
C VAL A 196 -6.42 2.71 -12.31
N TYR A 197 -7.22 3.20 -11.36
CA TYR A 197 -8.18 4.28 -11.62
C TYR A 197 -7.47 5.55 -12.10
N GLY A 198 -6.40 5.97 -11.42
CA GLY A 198 -5.63 7.14 -11.85
C GLY A 198 -5.02 6.97 -13.24
N THR A 199 -4.51 5.78 -13.55
CA THR A 199 -4.00 5.41 -14.87
C THR A 199 -5.09 5.53 -15.93
N ALA A 200 -6.29 5.03 -15.65
CA ALA A 200 -7.42 5.09 -16.59
C ALA A 200 -7.96 6.51 -16.79
N VAL A 201 -7.95 7.36 -15.75
CA VAL A 201 -8.30 8.79 -15.87
C VAL A 201 -7.31 9.53 -16.77
N LEU A 202 -6.03 9.12 -16.78
CA LEU A 202 -4.99 9.66 -17.68
C LEU A 202 -5.09 9.13 -19.13
N GLY A 203 -6.04 8.23 -19.42
CA GLY A 203 -6.18 7.61 -20.74
C GLY A 203 -5.31 6.36 -20.96
N GLY A 204 -4.79 5.77 -19.89
CA GLY A 204 -4.06 4.49 -19.94
C GLY A 204 -2.59 4.58 -20.37
N PRO A 205 -1.78 5.52 -19.80
CA PRO A 205 -0.36 5.61 -20.16
C PRO A 205 0.46 4.39 -19.72
N PHE A 206 -0.04 3.63 -18.75
CA PHE A 206 0.62 2.44 -18.21
C PHE A 206 -0.27 1.19 -18.34
N HIS A 207 0.34 0.01 -18.45
CA HIS A 207 -0.32 -1.23 -18.12
C HIS A 207 0.09 -1.68 -16.71
N VAL A 208 -0.87 -1.85 -15.81
CA VAL A 208 -0.62 -2.14 -14.38
C VAL A 208 -0.68 -3.66 -14.15
N HIS A 209 0.46 -4.23 -13.78
CA HIS A 209 0.59 -5.63 -13.38
C HIS A 209 0.35 -5.73 -11.86
N VAL A 210 -0.85 -6.17 -11.48
CA VAL A 210 -1.22 -6.33 -10.08
C VAL A 210 -0.83 -7.72 -9.61
N ILE A 211 0.19 -7.79 -8.78
CA ILE A 211 0.67 -9.05 -8.19
C ILE A 211 -0.10 -9.30 -6.90
N SER A 212 -1.00 -10.29 -6.94
CA SER A 212 -1.76 -10.68 -5.76
C SER A 212 -0.86 -11.41 -4.76
N VAL A 213 -0.93 -11.00 -3.49
CA VAL A 213 -0.17 -11.61 -2.39
C VAL A 213 -1.06 -12.23 -1.32
N GLU A 214 -2.39 -12.15 -1.50
CA GLU A 214 -3.35 -12.57 -0.48
C GLU A 214 -4.55 -13.33 -1.06
N TYR A 215 -5.14 -12.88 -2.16
CA TYR A 215 -6.38 -13.41 -2.70
C TYR A 215 -6.23 -14.00 -4.10
N SER A 216 -7.16 -14.89 -4.48
CA SER A 216 -7.28 -15.32 -5.87
C SER A 216 -7.57 -14.11 -6.78
N ARG A 217 -7.21 -14.23 -8.05
CA ARG A 217 -7.48 -13.22 -9.09
C ARG A 217 -8.93 -12.76 -9.10
N SER A 218 -9.87 -13.71 -9.02
CA SER A 218 -11.30 -13.40 -9.07
C SER A 218 -11.76 -12.61 -7.84
N HIS A 219 -11.29 -12.96 -6.65
CA HIS A 219 -11.65 -12.26 -5.42
C HIS A 219 -11.05 -10.85 -5.40
N LEU A 220 -9.75 -10.70 -5.69
CA LEU A 220 -9.09 -9.39 -5.75
C LEU A 220 -9.74 -8.48 -6.80
N TYR A 221 -10.12 -9.05 -7.97
CA TYR A 221 -10.83 -8.29 -8.99
C TYR A 221 -12.15 -7.71 -8.46
N GLN A 222 -12.95 -8.48 -7.72
CA GLN A 222 -14.22 -7.98 -7.15
C GLN A 222 -13.98 -6.87 -6.11
N LEU A 223 -12.98 -7.03 -5.25
CA LEU A 223 -12.57 -5.98 -4.30
C LEU A 223 -12.19 -4.70 -5.03
N MET A 224 -11.33 -4.80 -6.03
CA MET A 224 -10.88 -3.65 -6.82
C MET A 224 -12.02 -2.99 -7.59
N LYS A 225 -12.96 -3.77 -8.15
CA LYS A 225 -14.13 -3.27 -8.85
C LYS A 225 -15.05 -2.47 -7.92
N SER A 226 -15.34 -2.99 -6.74
CA SER A 226 -16.13 -2.27 -5.74
C SER A 226 -15.47 -0.94 -5.32
N LEU A 227 -14.15 -0.95 -5.14
CA LEU A 227 -13.38 0.27 -4.83
C LEU A 227 -13.40 1.26 -6.00
N TRP A 228 -13.27 0.80 -7.22
CA TRP A 228 -13.37 1.60 -8.44
C TRP A 228 -14.72 2.31 -8.54
N GLU A 229 -15.81 1.59 -8.37
CA GLU A 229 -17.17 2.16 -8.37
C GLU A 229 -17.33 3.20 -7.24
N ASN A 230 -16.77 2.91 -6.06
CA ASN A 230 -16.77 3.86 -4.95
C ASN A 230 -15.94 5.12 -5.24
N ILE A 231 -14.77 5.00 -5.91
CA ILE A 231 -13.98 6.16 -6.34
C ILE A 231 -14.79 7.03 -7.30
N ILE A 232 -15.43 6.45 -8.31
CA ILE A 232 -16.29 7.19 -9.26
C ILE A 232 -17.39 7.93 -8.50
N SER A 233 -18.08 7.26 -7.58
CA SER A 233 -19.11 7.88 -6.75
C SER A 233 -18.62 9.08 -5.94
N ILE A 234 -17.40 9.01 -5.39
CA ILE A 234 -16.81 10.09 -4.59
C ILE A 234 -16.33 11.24 -5.47
N THR A 235 -15.73 10.94 -6.62
CA THR A 235 -15.08 11.95 -7.47
C THR A 235 -16.00 12.57 -8.49
N GLY A 236 -17.05 11.85 -8.90
CA GLY A 236 -17.87 12.19 -10.07
C GLY A 236 -17.13 12.12 -11.41
N VAL A 237 -15.93 11.48 -11.43
CA VAL A 237 -15.11 11.38 -12.64
C VAL A 237 -15.16 9.95 -13.18
N GLU A 238 -15.70 9.79 -14.38
CA GLU A 238 -15.65 8.54 -15.15
C GLU A 238 -14.33 8.48 -15.92
N PRO A 239 -13.51 7.41 -15.75
CA PRO A 239 -12.31 7.23 -16.56
C PRO A 239 -12.64 7.04 -18.05
N SER A 240 -11.72 7.44 -18.90
CA SER A 240 -11.88 7.33 -20.37
C SER A 240 -11.65 5.91 -20.90
N VAL A 241 -11.00 5.04 -20.13
CA VAL A 241 -10.74 3.62 -20.43
C VAL A 241 -11.21 2.76 -19.27
N ASN A 242 -11.56 1.50 -19.55
CA ASN A 242 -12.03 0.56 -18.55
C ASN A 242 -10.87 0.01 -17.71
N MET A 243 -11.19 -0.47 -16.52
CA MET A 243 -10.22 -1.06 -15.59
C MET A 243 -9.44 -2.23 -16.23
N GLU A 244 -10.13 -3.09 -16.97
CA GLU A 244 -9.59 -4.30 -17.61
C GLU A 244 -8.63 -4.00 -18.77
N GLU A 245 -8.76 -2.81 -19.38
CA GLU A 245 -7.88 -2.39 -20.47
C GLU A 245 -6.49 -1.97 -19.98
N VAL A 246 -6.41 -1.49 -18.73
CA VAL A 246 -5.18 -0.92 -18.16
C VAL A 246 -4.53 -1.79 -17.09
N MET A 247 -5.10 -2.97 -16.76
CA MET A 247 -4.49 -3.85 -15.75
C MET A 247 -4.59 -5.34 -16.08
N THR A 248 -3.70 -6.10 -15.45
CA THR A 248 -3.78 -7.56 -15.35
C THR A 248 -3.46 -8.00 -13.93
N ILE A 249 -4.29 -8.89 -13.34
CA ILE A 249 -4.06 -9.46 -12.00
C ILE A 249 -3.40 -10.83 -12.16
N TYR A 250 -2.33 -11.05 -11.38
CA TYR A 250 -1.58 -12.32 -11.31
C TYR A 250 -1.67 -12.86 -9.89
N ASP A 251 -2.19 -14.07 -9.71
CA ASP A 251 -2.25 -14.81 -8.45
C ASP A 251 -1.28 -16.00 -8.40
N ASP A 252 -0.45 -16.15 -9.44
CA ASP A 252 0.58 -17.19 -9.52
C ASP A 252 1.71 -17.03 -8.49
N TYR A 253 1.82 -15.87 -7.84
CA TYR A 253 2.89 -15.50 -6.92
C TYR A 253 2.49 -15.58 -5.43
N LEU A 254 1.28 -16.06 -5.14
CA LEU A 254 0.78 -16.27 -3.76
C LEU A 254 1.65 -17.24 -2.97
N GLY A 255 2.15 -18.30 -3.65
CA GLY A 255 2.80 -19.42 -3.01
C GLY A 255 1.82 -20.23 -2.14
N GLU A 256 2.24 -20.66 -0.96
CA GLU A 256 1.41 -21.42 -0.02
C GLU A 256 0.33 -20.57 0.66
N GLY A 257 0.44 -19.22 0.60
CA GLY A 257 -0.58 -18.32 1.15
C GLY A 257 -0.06 -16.94 1.54
N TYR A 258 -0.95 -16.19 2.19
CA TYR A 258 -0.63 -14.89 2.73
C TYR A 258 0.49 -14.97 3.77
N ALA A 259 1.42 -14.04 3.73
CA ALA A 259 2.58 -13.93 4.61
C ALA A 259 3.57 -15.13 4.57
N VAL A 260 3.37 -16.13 3.67
CA VAL A 260 4.33 -17.21 3.46
C VAL A 260 5.26 -16.83 2.31
N PRO A 261 6.60 -16.72 2.54
CA PRO A 261 7.55 -16.39 1.49
C PRO A 261 7.60 -17.46 0.39
N THR A 262 8.03 -17.08 -0.81
CA THR A 262 8.33 -17.98 -1.92
C THR A 262 9.83 -17.89 -2.28
N ASP A 263 10.40 -18.89 -2.92
CA ASP A 263 11.80 -18.85 -3.36
C ASP A 263 12.11 -17.61 -4.21
N LEU A 264 11.17 -17.22 -5.09
CA LEU A 264 11.31 -16.02 -5.91
C LEU A 264 11.30 -14.74 -5.07
N SER A 265 10.44 -14.67 -4.05
CA SER A 265 10.35 -13.50 -3.16
C SER A 265 11.59 -13.38 -2.27
N ILE A 266 12.08 -14.49 -1.72
CA ILE A 266 13.33 -14.54 -0.94
C ILE A 266 14.50 -14.12 -1.81
N ARG A 267 14.59 -14.63 -3.04
CA ARG A 267 15.63 -14.22 -3.98
C ARG A 267 15.61 -12.71 -4.23
N ALA A 268 14.47 -12.12 -4.50
CA ALA A 268 14.32 -10.67 -4.70
C ALA A 268 14.74 -9.88 -3.45
N ALA A 269 14.38 -10.35 -2.25
CA ALA A 269 14.71 -9.73 -0.98
C ALA A 269 16.21 -9.74 -0.65
N TYR A 270 16.97 -10.71 -1.20
CA TYR A 270 18.42 -10.71 -1.09
C TYR A 270 19.12 -9.89 -2.19
N GLU A 271 18.61 -9.95 -3.42
CA GLU A 271 19.29 -9.35 -4.57
C GLU A 271 19.13 -7.83 -4.62
N LEU A 272 17.95 -7.30 -4.33
CA LEU A 272 17.70 -5.85 -4.40
C LEU A 272 18.58 -5.05 -3.40
N PRO A 273 18.70 -5.44 -2.12
CA PRO A 273 19.63 -4.76 -1.21
C PRO A 273 21.09 -4.84 -1.62
N ARG A 274 21.52 -5.98 -2.22
CA ARG A 274 22.91 -6.18 -2.65
C ARG A 274 23.27 -5.39 -3.90
N THR A 275 22.29 -4.98 -4.67
CA THR A 275 22.50 -4.23 -5.92
C THR A 275 22.18 -2.75 -5.77
N GLU A 276 21.05 -2.41 -5.15
CA GLU A 276 20.55 -1.03 -5.07
C GLU A 276 20.52 -0.46 -3.65
N GLY A 277 20.80 -1.27 -2.61
CA GLY A 277 20.72 -0.83 -1.21
C GLY A 277 19.26 -0.62 -0.72
N ILE A 278 18.28 -1.17 -1.42
CA ILE A 278 16.84 -1.04 -1.13
C ILE A 278 16.35 -2.34 -0.50
N PHE A 279 15.77 -2.27 0.69
CA PHE A 279 15.28 -3.44 1.43
C PHE A 279 13.82 -3.73 1.14
N LEU A 280 13.47 -5.01 1.12
CA LEU A 280 12.11 -5.53 0.93
C LEU A 280 11.71 -6.36 2.16
N GLU A 281 10.42 -6.45 2.44
CA GLU A 281 9.86 -7.38 3.42
C GLU A 281 9.14 -8.55 2.70
N SER A 282 8.95 -9.68 3.40
CA SER A 282 8.55 -10.94 2.77
C SER A 282 7.08 -11.03 2.35
N VAL A 283 6.19 -10.22 2.96
CA VAL A 283 4.74 -10.38 2.76
C VAL A 283 4.25 -9.75 1.44
N TYR A 284 4.63 -8.50 1.19
CA TYR A 284 4.10 -7.69 0.09
C TYR A 284 5.15 -7.36 -0.96
N THR A 285 6.22 -6.70 -0.54
CA THR A 285 7.13 -5.99 -1.44
C THR A 285 8.03 -6.92 -2.22
N SER A 286 8.56 -7.97 -1.58
CA SER A 286 9.40 -8.95 -2.26
C SER A 286 8.61 -9.82 -3.26
N LYS A 287 7.37 -10.24 -2.92
CA LYS A 287 6.51 -10.98 -3.85
C LYS A 287 6.15 -10.14 -5.08
N THR A 288 5.85 -8.85 -4.86
CA THR A 288 5.49 -7.94 -5.96
C THR A 288 6.67 -7.74 -6.93
N LEU A 289 7.86 -7.47 -6.42
CA LEU A 289 9.05 -7.32 -7.26
C LEU A 289 9.41 -8.63 -7.98
N ALA A 290 9.32 -9.76 -7.27
CA ALA A 290 9.57 -11.09 -7.85
C ALA A 290 8.60 -11.40 -8.99
N GLY A 291 7.30 -11.07 -8.82
CA GLY A 291 6.30 -11.24 -9.86
C GLY A 291 6.58 -10.38 -11.09
N LEU A 292 6.89 -9.09 -10.91
CA LEU A 292 7.24 -8.20 -12.03
C LEU A 292 8.48 -8.72 -12.78
N ARG A 293 9.52 -9.13 -12.05
CA ARG A 293 10.72 -9.71 -12.65
C ARG A 293 10.42 -10.97 -13.46
N ASP A 294 9.62 -11.89 -12.91
CA ASP A 294 9.26 -13.13 -13.60
C ASP A 294 8.49 -12.86 -14.92
N LEU A 295 7.64 -11.81 -14.95
CA LEU A 295 6.98 -11.37 -16.18
C LEU A 295 7.99 -10.89 -17.23
N ILE A 296 9.05 -10.21 -16.83
CA ILE A 296 10.15 -9.76 -17.71
C ILE A 296 10.95 -10.99 -18.18
N GLU A 297 11.38 -11.86 -17.29
CA GLU A 297 12.15 -13.06 -17.61
C GLU A 297 11.38 -14.02 -18.54
N LYS A 298 10.05 -14.10 -18.37
CA LYS A 298 9.13 -14.85 -19.26
C LYS A 298 8.76 -14.12 -20.55
N LYS A 299 9.33 -12.95 -20.81
CA LYS A 299 9.08 -12.11 -22.00
C LYS A 299 7.61 -11.71 -22.18
N ARG A 300 6.87 -11.57 -21.09
CA ARG A 300 5.53 -10.95 -21.09
C ARG A 300 5.62 -9.43 -21.12
N ILE A 301 6.74 -8.90 -20.70
CA ILE A 301 7.19 -7.53 -20.87
C ILE A 301 8.42 -7.61 -21.77
N ALA A 302 8.44 -6.87 -22.88
CA ALA A 302 9.55 -6.93 -23.82
C ALA A 302 10.81 -6.25 -23.22
N LYS A 303 11.97 -6.65 -23.73
CA LYS A 303 13.26 -6.19 -23.17
C LYS A 303 13.48 -4.69 -23.37
N GLU A 304 12.91 -4.14 -24.41
CA GLU A 304 13.02 -2.75 -24.84
C GLU A 304 12.01 -1.85 -24.15
N GLU A 305 10.99 -2.40 -23.50
CA GLU A 305 9.97 -1.68 -22.76
C GLU A 305 10.47 -1.26 -21.37
N ILE A 306 9.90 -0.20 -20.81
CA ILE A 306 10.28 0.33 -19.50
C ILE A 306 9.24 -0.04 -18.47
N SER A 307 9.70 -0.59 -17.35
CA SER A 307 8.86 -0.97 -16.22
C SER A 307 9.19 -0.16 -14.97
N CYS A 308 8.16 0.10 -14.17
CA CYS A 308 8.30 0.70 -12.85
C CYS A 308 7.74 -0.23 -11.78
N TYR A 309 8.55 -0.61 -10.82
CA TYR A 309 8.10 -1.27 -9.59
C TYR A 309 7.72 -0.22 -8.55
N VAL A 310 6.52 -0.28 -7.99
CA VAL A 310 6.10 0.61 -6.89
C VAL A 310 6.43 -0.04 -5.56
N HIS A 311 7.47 0.46 -4.90
CA HIS A 311 7.89 0.00 -3.58
C HIS A 311 6.99 0.59 -2.49
N THR A 312 6.08 -0.19 -1.97
CA THR A 312 5.02 0.25 -1.06
C THR A 312 5.43 0.31 0.42
N GLY A 313 6.69 0.07 0.73
CA GLY A 313 7.20 0.18 2.12
C GLY A 313 7.16 -1.14 2.88
N GLY A 314 6.81 -1.09 4.18
CA GLY A 314 6.76 -2.27 5.04
C GLY A 314 8.04 -2.56 5.81
N LEU A 315 9.07 -1.73 5.70
CA LEU A 315 10.39 -1.96 6.29
C LEU A 315 10.38 -2.30 7.79
N PRO A 316 9.56 -1.69 8.67
CA PRO A 316 9.57 -2.06 10.09
C PRO A 316 9.19 -3.52 10.36
N SER A 317 8.30 -4.13 9.56
CA SER A 317 7.93 -5.53 9.71
C SER A 317 9.08 -6.50 9.38
N LEU A 318 10.03 -6.09 8.55
CA LEU A 318 11.21 -6.88 8.22
C LEU A 318 11.99 -7.32 9.46
N PHE A 319 12.06 -6.48 10.50
CA PHE A 319 12.75 -6.81 11.75
C PHE A 319 12.04 -7.89 12.59
N THR A 320 10.81 -8.25 12.25
CA THR A 320 10.08 -9.38 12.85
C THR A 320 10.08 -10.63 11.98
N GLN A 321 10.69 -10.57 10.81
CA GLN A 321 10.74 -11.62 9.79
C GLN A 321 12.15 -12.25 9.67
N ALA A 322 12.96 -12.15 10.72
CA ALA A 322 14.35 -12.63 10.69
C ALA A 322 14.46 -14.13 10.32
N ASP A 323 13.47 -14.93 10.71
CA ASP A 323 13.45 -16.37 10.42
C ASP A 323 13.24 -16.68 8.94
N ASP A 324 12.61 -15.79 8.18
CA ASP A 324 12.43 -15.91 6.72
C ASP A 324 13.78 -15.76 5.97
N TYR A 325 14.81 -15.20 6.61
CA TYR A 325 16.06 -14.76 5.99
C TYR A 325 17.30 -15.42 6.64
N GLN A 326 17.16 -16.60 7.21
CA GLN A 326 18.30 -17.33 7.75
C GLN A 326 19.22 -17.82 6.60
N PRO A 327 20.56 -17.78 6.76
CA PRO A 327 21.51 -18.23 5.75
C PRO A 327 21.52 -19.77 5.61
#